data_5d7064dc3f77bcfa2b2c6f69927473a6
#
_entry.id   5d7064dc3f77bcfa2b2c6f69927473a6
#
_cell.length_a   1.000
_cell.length_b   1.000
_cell.length_c   1.000
_cell.angle_alpha   90.00
_cell.angle_beta   90.00
_cell.angle_gamma   90.00
#
_symmetry.space_group_name_H-M   'P 1'
#
loop_
_entity.id
_entity.type
_entity.pdbx_description
1 polymer ?
#
loop_
_entity_poly.entity_id
_entity_poly.type
_entity_poly.pdbx_seq_one_letter_code
_entity_poly.pdbx_strand_id
1 'polypeptide(L)'
;MSIDKRNFIAGVCDKYDSKLLEKRREIEGNTIGCIAGDLLLIDDSMLKPTDFVTRDGRFLFSMLKSLRDRGCTVADEVTVLTNTSDEVKERLAEFGGWKQVQGLIDICNTKNFDVFLDDLNKSNVCLRLFEKGFNLFDQVTLENGKDISPYKLFEKFTSQEVLDFYESQLSTLGTISSNKIIGEGYIDFDEDFINGLESGEEVGVSFADAGTDVNGNKISVFPFLSNNILGLKSGTLSAFGAHSGVGKTTFMIGILMALVEKGEKILIVSNEMGLSDFKQGFLIWVLSRYFNYQKLPKKKLASGNLSDEDKEMIKKAREYWRKNYAKQIKMVALSDADSKLTCRIIKKHIQRDGITTFLVDTFKITTSNGSNDNFWLQLVVDSKDLDAITKRYDVIGLMTIQLAINSLGRLWMDASCLSNSRAIKEVLSNLILFRKIYPDELISGSQIDLKPFRSKKGEDGKWYEEQYLPNPQNVYRCLFVEKSRRGIDSGDSGVAYLVRYDGDYCSFYETSKCRPTHKTVNGS
;
A
#
# COMPACT_ATOMS: atom_id res chain seq x y z
N MET A 1 16.70 -7.76 42.77
CA MET A 1 15.68 -8.81 43.06
C MET A 1 16.00 -10.03 42.25
N SER A 2 16.04 -11.24 42.86
CA SER A 2 16.26 -12.47 42.05
C SER A 2 14.99 -12.76 41.25
N ILE A 3 15.15 -12.99 39.95
CA ILE A 3 14.05 -13.39 39.05
C ILE A 3 13.49 -14.74 39.56
N ASP A 4 12.19 -14.79 39.81
CA ASP A 4 11.52 -16.04 40.17
C ASP A 4 11.37 -16.92 38.90
N LYS A 5 12.36 -17.79 38.71
CA LYS A 5 12.43 -18.69 37.54
C LYS A 5 11.19 -19.59 37.38
N ARG A 6 10.41 -19.81 38.46
CA ARG A 6 9.21 -20.66 38.42
C ARG A 6 8.06 -20.00 37.63
N ASN A 7 8.07 -18.69 37.52
CA ASN A 7 7.03 -17.95 36.79
C ASN A 7 7.24 -17.91 35.25
N PHE A 8 8.41 -18.32 34.78
CA PHE A 8 8.69 -18.31 33.35
C PHE A 8 8.44 -19.67 32.68
N ILE A 9 8.12 -19.64 31.40
CA ILE A 9 8.00 -20.83 30.58
C ILE A 9 9.36 -21.54 30.56
N ALA A 10 9.35 -22.88 30.52
CA ALA A 10 10.57 -23.68 30.55
C ALA A 10 11.55 -23.23 29.44
N GLY A 11 12.82 -23.03 29.85
CA GLY A 11 13.89 -22.59 28.97
C GLY A 11 13.97 -21.07 28.71
N VAL A 12 12.98 -20.25 29.11
CA VAL A 12 13.01 -18.79 28.88
C VAL A 12 14.14 -18.13 29.69
N CYS A 13 14.31 -18.51 30.97
CA CYS A 13 15.37 -17.93 31.78
C CYS A 13 16.79 -18.32 31.38
N ASP A 14 16.93 -19.41 30.61
CA ASP A 14 18.23 -19.87 30.09
C ASP A 14 18.53 -19.22 28.71
N LYS A 15 17.50 -18.76 28.02
CA LYS A 15 17.58 -18.18 26.69
C LYS A 15 17.82 -16.67 26.68
N TYR A 16 17.29 -15.95 27.66
CA TYR A 16 17.32 -14.49 27.70
C TYR A 16 18.12 -13.95 28.90
N ASP A 17 18.71 -12.77 28.69
CA ASP A 17 19.34 -12.03 29.77
C ASP A 17 18.33 -11.67 30.86
N SER A 18 18.73 -11.78 32.11
CA SER A 18 17.87 -11.47 33.28
C SER A 18 17.29 -10.05 33.23
N LYS A 19 18.03 -9.07 32.73
CA LYS A 19 17.57 -7.68 32.57
C LYS A 19 16.36 -7.55 31.68
N LEU A 20 16.23 -8.38 30.63
CA LEU A 20 15.06 -8.39 29.73
C LEU A 20 13.81 -8.96 30.41
N LEU A 21 14.00 -9.80 31.43
CA LEU A 21 12.92 -10.49 32.13
C LEU A 21 12.49 -9.79 33.41
N GLU A 22 13.28 -8.84 33.90
CA GLU A 22 13.10 -8.22 35.22
C GLU A 22 11.73 -7.56 35.41
N LYS A 23 11.26 -6.80 34.43
CA LYS A 23 9.96 -6.10 34.43
C LYS A 23 8.84 -6.89 33.73
N ARG A 24 9.16 -8.08 33.23
CA ARG A 24 8.24 -8.78 32.29
C ARG A 24 6.91 -9.15 32.94
N ARG A 25 6.93 -9.56 34.22
CA ARG A 25 5.71 -9.91 34.96
C ARG A 25 4.79 -8.71 35.15
N GLU A 26 5.37 -7.54 35.41
CA GLU A 26 4.62 -6.29 35.55
C GLU A 26 3.99 -5.86 34.19
N ILE A 27 4.78 -5.88 33.11
CA ILE A 27 4.34 -5.53 31.77
C ILE A 27 3.18 -6.43 31.31
N GLU A 28 3.33 -7.75 31.48
CA GLU A 28 2.28 -8.71 31.14
C GLU A 28 1.04 -8.54 32.02
N GLY A 29 1.25 -8.32 33.33
CA GLY A 29 0.17 -8.09 34.27
C GLY A 29 -0.68 -6.86 33.96
N ASN A 30 -0.04 -5.75 33.62
CA ASN A 30 -0.73 -4.52 33.21
C ASN A 30 -1.58 -4.71 31.97
N THR A 31 -1.03 -5.35 30.95
CA THR A 31 -1.77 -5.66 29.70
C THR A 31 -2.96 -6.58 29.98
N ILE A 32 -2.75 -7.64 30.78
CA ILE A 32 -3.81 -8.60 31.14
C ILE A 32 -4.87 -7.94 32.00
N GLY A 33 -4.50 -7.09 32.93
CA GLY A 33 -5.45 -6.36 33.78
C GLY A 33 -6.41 -5.49 32.97
N CYS A 34 -5.91 -4.79 31.95
CA CYS A 34 -6.76 -4.04 31.02
C CYS A 34 -7.68 -4.97 30.22
N ILE A 35 -7.15 -6.05 29.66
CA ILE A 35 -7.92 -7.03 28.88
C ILE A 35 -8.99 -7.70 29.74
N ALA A 36 -8.67 -8.04 30.97
CA ALA A 36 -9.65 -8.63 31.89
C ALA A 36 -10.76 -7.63 32.31
N GLY A 37 -10.44 -6.34 32.35
CA GLY A 37 -11.40 -5.26 32.58
C GLY A 37 -12.30 -4.97 31.36
N ASP A 38 -11.80 -5.23 30.16
CA ASP A 38 -12.57 -5.08 28.90
C ASP A 38 -12.07 -6.09 27.86
N LEU A 39 -12.83 -7.17 27.65
CA LEU A 39 -12.48 -8.23 26.70
C LEU A 39 -12.45 -7.77 25.24
N LEU A 40 -13.09 -6.66 24.88
CA LEU A 40 -13.08 -6.13 23.53
C LEU A 40 -11.69 -5.71 23.07
N LEU A 41 -10.82 -5.34 24.01
CA LEU A 41 -9.42 -4.98 23.74
C LEU A 41 -8.60 -6.12 23.08
N ILE A 42 -9.07 -7.37 23.20
CA ILE A 42 -8.42 -8.51 22.52
C ILE A 42 -8.55 -8.38 21.00
N ASP A 43 -9.70 -7.95 20.51
CA ASP A 43 -9.98 -7.88 19.08
C ASP A 43 -9.10 -6.83 18.38
N ASP A 44 -8.82 -5.73 19.07
CA ASP A 44 -8.02 -4.62 18.55
C ASP A 44 -6.50 -4.87 18.69
N SER A 45 -6.09 -5.69 19.66
CA SER A 45 -4.67 -5.85 20.05
C SER A 45 -3.86 -6.77 19.12
N MET A 46 -4.49 -7.67 18.38
CA MET A 46 -3.87 -8.75 17.60
C MET A 46 -2.89 -9.64 18.40
N LEU A 47 -2.97 -9.64 19.73
CA LEU A 47 -2.13 -10.43 20.61
C LEU A 47 -2.38 -11.94 20.48
N LYS A 48 -1.33 -12.69 20.76
CA LYS A 48 -1.34 -14.17 20.77
C LYS A 48 -0.79 -14.67 22.11
N PRO A 49 -1.17 -15.87 22.55
CA PRO A 49 -0.59 -16.49 23.74
C PRO A 49 0.95 -16.54 23.73
N THR A 50 1.55 -16.63 22.54
CA THR A 50 3.01 -16.63 22.36
C THR A 50 3.70 -15.30 22.63
N ASP A 51 2.95 -14.21 22.73
CA ASP A 51 3.48 -12.89 23.08
C ASP A 51 3.72 -12.74 24.59
N PHE A 52 3.30 -13.73 25.38
CA PHE A 52 3.50 -13.81 26.82
C PHE A 52 4.54 -14.89 27.15
N VAL A 53 5.55 -14.54 27.93
CA VAL A 53 6.65 -15.44 28.33
C VAL A 53 6.57 -15.88 29.77
N THR A 54 5.68 -15.28 30.59
CA THR A 54 5.36 -15.80 31.91
C THR A 54 4.29 -16.90 31.83
N ARG A 55 4.35 -17.88 32.72
CA ARG A 55 3.34 -18.96 32.78
C ARG A 55 1.95 -18.41 33.07
N ASP A 56 1.89 -17.49 34.05
CA ASP A 56 0.65 -16.88 34.46
C ASP A 56 0.08 -15.96 33.40
N GLY A 57 0.92 -15.13 32.76
CA GLY A 57 0.50 -14.26 31.64
C GLY A 57 -0.06 -15.02 30.47
N ARG A 58 0.64 -16.06 30.00
CA ARG A 58 0.16 -16.91 28.91
C ARG A 58 -1.14 -17.63 29.26
N PHE A 59 -1.24 -18.14 30.48
CA PHE A 59 -2.45 -18.81 30.95
C PHE A 59 -3.65 -17.86 30.98
N LEU A 60 -3.50 -16.72 31.66
CA LEU A 60 -4.58 -15.74 31.82
C LEU A 60 -5.03 -15.19 30.47
N PHE A 61 -4.09 -14.82 29.59
CA PHE A 61 -4.44 -14.35 28.25
C PHE A 61 -5.17 -15.43 27.45
N SER A 62 -4.73 -16.69 27.50
CA SER A 62 -5.38 -17.79 26.78
C SER A 62 -6.81 -18.02 27.30
N MET A 63 -7.01 -17.93 28.62
CA MET A 63 -8.32 -18.04 29.26
C MET A 63 -9.26 -16.89 28.80
N LEU A 64 -8.80 -15.64 28.91
CA LEU A 64 -9.58 -14.46 28.52
C LEU A 64 -9.90 -14.49 27.02
N LYS A 65 -8.95 -14.89 26.19
CA LYS A 65 -9.17 -15.06 24.75
C LYS A 65 -10.22 -16.13 24.46
N SER A 66 -10.19 -17.26 25.15
CA SER A 66 -11.21 -18.31 24.99
C SER A 66 -12.61 -17.81 25.35
N LEU A 67 -12.75 -16.97 26.38
CA LEU A 67 -14.03 -16.32 26.71
C LEU A 67 -14.48 -15.37 25.58
N ARG A 68 -13.56 -14.56 25.07
CA ARG A 68 -13.85 -13.65 23.96
C ARG A 68 -14.26 -14.41 22.69
N ASP A 69 -13.56 -15.47 22.34
CA ASP A 69 -13.86 -16.34 21.20
C ASP A 69 -15.26 -17.00 21.31
N ARG A 70 -15.78 -17.16 22.54
CA ARG A 70 -17.18 -17.60 22.82
C ARG A 70 -18.20 -16.46 22.81
N GLY A 71 -17.77 -15.23 22.54
CA GLY A 71 -18.65 -14.05 22.44
C GLY A 71 -18.87 -13.31 23.76
N CYS A 72 -18.16 -13.65 24.85
CA CYS A 72 -18.22 -12.89 26.09
C CYS A 72 -17.59 -11.49 25.88
N THR A 73 -18.24 -10.47 26.45
CA THR A 73 -17.74 -9.09 26.42
C THR A 73 -17.18 -8.63 27.77
N VAL A 74 -17.53 -9.34 28.84
CA VAL A 74 -17.09 -9.06 30.22
C VAL A 74 -16.52 -10.33 30.82
N ALA A 75 -15.42 -10.19 31.55
CA ALA A 75 -14.85 -11.26 32.36
C ALA A 75 -15.17 -10.99 33.84
N ASP A 76 -15.87 -11.90 34.47
CA ASP A 76 -16.12 -11.97 35.88
C ASP A 76 -16.02 -13.43 36.37
N GLU A 77 -16.02 -13.61 37.70
CA GLU A 77 -15.83 -14.93 38.29
C GLU A 77 -16.88 -15.94 37.80
N VAL A 78 -18.15 -15.52 37.72
CA VAL A 78 -19.25 -16.38 37.30
C VAL A 78 -19.08 -16.77 35.81
N THR A 79 -18.77 -15.81 34.98
CA THR A 79 -18.53 -16.03 33.53
C THR A 79 -17.38 -17.01 33.30
N VAL A 80 -16.27 -16.83 34.04
CA VAL A 80 -15.10 -17.72 33.96
C VAL A 80 -15.46 -19.12 34.44
N LEU A 81 -16.04 -19.26 35.62
CA LEU A 81 -16.40 -20.56 36.18
C LEU A 81 -17.44 -21.33 35.37
N THR A 82 -18.33 -20.61 34.66
CA THR A 82 -19.36 -21.22 33.83
C THR A 82 -18.86 -21.62 32.45
N ASN A 83 -17.90 -20.84 31.87
CA ASN A 83 -17.49 -20.99 30.48
C ASN A 83 -16.10 -21.62 30.29
N THR A 84 -15.46 -22.10 31.35
CA THR A 84 -14.14 -22.75 31.25
C THR A 84 -14.17 -24.21 31.70
N SER A 85 -13.17 -25.01 31.25
CA SER A 85 -13.00 -26.39 31.70
C SER A 85 -12.52 -26.48 33.16
N ASP A 86 -12.69 -27.65 33.76
CA ASP A 86 -12.22 -27.88 35.13
C ASP A 86 -10.72 -27.72 35.28
N GLU A 87 -9.93 -28.11 34.25
CA GLU A 87 -8.47 -27.87 34.22
C GLU A 87 -8.12 -26.37 34.28
N VAL A 88 -8.89 -25.51 33.62
CA VAL A 88 -8.70 -24.06 33.66
C VAL A 88 -9.08 -23.52 35.01
N LYS A 89 -10.13 -24.05 35.66
CA LYS A 89 -10.54 -23.66 37.03
C LYS A 89 -9.49 -24.04 38.04
N GLU A 90 -8.92 -25.25 37.96
CA GLU A 90 -7.83 -25.70 38.85
C GLU A 90 -6.61 -24.80 38.66
N ARG A 91 -6.23 -24.50 37.43
CA ARG A 91 -5.10 -23.60 37.17
C ARG A 91 -5.35 -22.18 37.65
N LEU A 92 -6.58 -21.68 37.53
CA LEU A 92 -6.96 -20.38 38.09
C LEU A 92 -6.88 -20.38 39.62
N ALA A 93 -7.29 -21.46 40.25
CA ALA A 93 -7.17 -21.63 41.72
C ALA A 93 -5.69 -21.62 42.17
N GLU A 94 -4.79 -22.28 41.42
CA GLU A 94 -3.33 -22.23 41.65
C GLU A 94 -2.77 -20.82 41.56
N PHE A 95 -3.28 -20.00 40.61
CA PHE A 95 -2.92 -18.58 40.45
C PHE A 95 -3.39 -17.73 41.64
N GLY A 96 -4.35 -18.19 42.44
CA GLY A 96 -4.96 -17.50 43.59
C GLY A 96 -6.43 -17.11 43.35
N GLY A 97 -7.05 -17.72 42.39
CA GLY A 97 -8.46 -17.55 42.01
C GLY A 97 -8.76 -16.21 41.34
N TRP A 98 -10.04 -15.97 41.11
CA TRP A 98 -10.51 -14.74 40.46
C TRP A 98 -10.11 -13.47 41.21
N LYS A 99 -9.96 -13.56 42.55
CA LYS A 99 -9.51 -12.42 43.37
C LYS A 99 -8.19 -11.82 42.93
N GLN A 100 -7.26 -12.64 42.43
CA GLN A 100 -5.97 -12.13 41.91
C GLN A 100 -6.16 -11.43 40.55
N VAL A 101 -7.04 -11.96 39.70
CA VAL A 101 -7.39 -11.32 38.43
C VAL A 101 -8.09 -9.98 38.69
N GLN A 102 -9.02 -9.95 39.65
CA GLN A 102 -9.69 -8.72 40.06
C GLN A 102 -8.68 -7.68 40.56
N GLY A 103 -7.68 -8.11 41.33
CA GLY A 103 -6.58 -7.22 41.73
C GLY A 103 -5.80 -6.62 40.58
N LEU A 104 -5.61 -7.34 39.47
CA LEU A 104 -5.01 -6.77 38.25
C LEU A 104 -5.96 -5.76 37.57
N ILE A 105 -7.26 -6.04 37.52
CA ILE A 105 -8.27 -5.12 36.97
C ILE A 105 -8.27 -3.81 37.78
N ASP A 106 -8.28 -3.91 39.11
CA ASP A 106 -8.42 -2.77 40.03
C ASP A 106 -7.25 -1.78 39.94
N ILE A 107 -6.05 -2.25 39.61
CA ILE A 107 -4.85 -1.39 39.47
C ILE A 107 -4.65 -0.89 38.03
N CYS A 108 -5.31 -1.45 37.04
CA CYS A 108 -5.15 -1.09 35.64
C CYS A 108 -6.31 -0.22 35.16
N ASN A 109 -6.00 0.86 34.41
CA ASN A 109 -7.01 1.67 33.75
C ASN A 109 -7.02 1.29 32.26
N THR A 110 -8.15 0.80 31.76
CA THR A 110 -8.32 0.39 30.36
C THR A 110 -8.02 1.51 29.35
N LYS A 111 -8.13 2.79 29.76
CA LYS A 111 -7.73 3.94 28.93
C LYS A 111 -6.24 4.00 28.64
N ASN A 112 -5.41 3.32 29.43
CA ASN A 112 -3.97 3.25 29.25
C ASN A 112 -3.55 1.99 28.49
N PHE A 113 -4.49 1.25 27.93
CA PHE A 113 -4.22 -0.02 27.25
C PHE A 113 -3.17 0.11 26.14
N ASP A 114 -3.27 1.15 25.30
CA ASP A 114 -2.32 1.37 24.21
C ASP A 114 -0.88 1.54 24.70
N VAL A 115 -0.69 2.18 25.86
CA VAL A 115 0.64 2.34 26.47
C VAL A 115 1.17 0.98 26.96
N PHE A 116 0.34 0.19 27.63
CA PHE A 116 0.73 -1.13 28.13
C PHE A 116 0.95 -2.13 26.99
N LEU A 117 0.15 -2.02 25.94
CA LEU A 117 0.32 -2.81 24.72
C LEU A 117 1.65 -2.47 24.01
N ASP A 118 2.01 -1.18 23.92
CA ASP A 118 3.30 -0.78 23.37
C ASP A 118 4.47 -1.25 24.23
N ASP A 119 4.37 -1.18 25.56
CA ASP A 119 5.38 -1.72 26.47
C ASP A 119 5.55 -3.24 26.30
N LEU A 120 4.45 -3.99 26.13
CA LEU A 120 4.52 -5.43 25.86
C LEU A 120 5.17 -5.70 24.49
N ASN A 121 4.77 -4.97 23.47
CA ASN A 121 5.34 -5.07 22.13
C ASN A 121 6.82 -4.69 22.11
N LYS A 122 7.21 -3.62 22.78
CA LYS A 122 8.60 -3.20 22.96
C LYS A 122 9.43 -4.29 23.64
N SER A 123 8.92 -4.86 24.73
CA SER A 123 9.60 -5.96 25.42
C SER A 123 9.73 -7.18 24.50
N ASN A 124 8.71 -7.54 23.72
CA ASN A 124 8.77 -8.62 22.74
C ASN A 124 9.79 -8.33 21.63
N VAL A 125 9.88 -7.09 21.15
CA VAL A 125 10.89 -6.67 20.17
C VAL A 125 12.30 -6.86 20.75
N CYS A 126 12.55 -6.41 21.99
CA CYS A 126 13.85 -6.58 22.65
C CYS A 126 14.24 -8.07 22.79
N LEU A 127 13.30 -8.92 23.20
CA LEU A 127 13.55 -10.38 23.26
C LEU A 127 13.94 -10.97 21.90
N ARG A 128 13.21 -10.60 20.84
CA ARG A 128 13.49 -11.08 19.47
C ARG A 128 14.80 -10.53 18.93
N LEU A 129 15.16 -9.30 19.23
CA LEU A 129 16.45 -8.70 18.85
C LEU A 129 17.60 -9.44 19.55
N PHE A 130 17.46 -9.72 20.86
CA PHE A 130 18.44 -10.49 21.62
C PHE A 130 18.63 -11.90 21.03
N GLU A 131 17.55 -12.60 20.71
CA GLU A 131 17.61 -13.91 20.03
C GLU A 131 18.35 -13.87 18.69
N LYS A 132 18.34 -12.75 18.02
CA LYS A 132 19.03 -12.55 16.72
C LYS A 132 20.46 -12.05 16.89
N GLY A 133 20.97 -11.94 18.13
CA GLY A 133 22.33 -11.51 18.42
C GLY A 133 22.56 -10.00 18.33
N PHE A 134 21.51 -9.20 18.37
CA PHE A 134 21.67 -7.74 18.42
C PHE A 134 22.19 -7.32 19.80
N ASN A 135 23.13 -6.38 19.79
CA ASN A 135 23.66 -5.80 21.03
C ASN A 135 22.61 -4.90 21.69
N LEU A 136 22.20 -5.26 22.93
CA LEU A 136 21.26 -4.49 23.74
C LEU A 136 21.94 -3.82 24.93
N PHE A 137 23.04 -4.38 25.43
CA PHE A 137 23.59 -4.03 26.74
C PHE A 137 24.95 -3.34 26.69
N ASP A 138 25.76 -3.59 25.67
CA ASP A 138 27.03 -2.91 25.52
C ASP A 138 26.82 -1.44 25.15
N GLN A 139 27.75 -0.60 25.57
CA GLN A 139 27.66 0.82 25.29
C GLN A 139 27.85 1.11 23.81
N VAL A 140 27.04 2.00 23.28
CA VAL A 140 27.15 2.58 21.93
C VAL A 140 27.29 4.09 22.06
N THR A 141 28.17 4.66 21.23
CA THR A 141 28.35 6.12 21.17
C THR A 141 27.29 6.72 20.25
N LEU A 142 26.46 7.61 20.79
CA LEU A 142 25.46 8.36 20.01
C LEU A 142 26.16 9.49 19.21
N GLU A 143 25.45 10.03 18.22
CA GLU A 143 25.92 11.17 17.39
C GLU A 143 26.38 12.39 18.20
N ASN A 144 25.82 12.57 19.40
CA ASN A 144 26.19 13.63 20.34
C ASN A 144 27.42 13.28 21.21
N GLY A 145 28.11 12.17 20.94
CA GLY A 145 29.29 11.71 21.66
C GLY A 145 29.02 11.09 23.03
N LYS A 146 27.76 10.81 23.39
CA LYS A 146 27.39 10.21 24.67
C LYS A 146 27.32 8.69 24.54
N ASP A 147 28.02 7.99 25.45
CA ASP A 147 27.94 6.55 25.55
C ASP A 147 26.73 6.10 26.37
N ILE A 148 25.92 5.25 25.83
CA ILE A 148 24.73 4.68 26.49
C ILE A 148 24.46 3.25 25.96
N SER A 149 23.97 2.36 26.82
CA SER A 149 23.51 1.07 26.31
C SER A 149 22.15 1.23 25.58
N PRO A 150 21.93 0.55 24.45
CA PRO A 150 20.67 0.60 23.74
C PRO A 150 19.48 0.30 24.66
N TYR A 151 19.59 -0.67 25.55
CA TYR A 151 18.54 -1.04 26.48
C TYR A 151 18.07 0.12 27.38
N LYS A 152 19.00 0.95 27.88
CA LYS A 152 18.65 2.17 28.66
C LYS A 152 18.00 3.24 27.78
N LEU A 153 18.42 3.35 26.53
CA LEU A 153 17.81 4.28 25.59
C LEU A 153 16.35 3.89 25.32
N PHE A 154 16.10 2.58 25.19
CA PHE A 154 14.78 2.02 24.92
C PHE A 154 13.76 2.21 26.05
N GLU A 155 14.18 2.56 27.26
CA GLU A 155 13.24 2.93 28.33
C GLU A 155 12.32 4.10 27.92
N LYS A 156 12.80 4.98 27.02
CA LYS A 156 12.07 6.16 26.53
C LYS A 156 11.46 5.98 25.15
N PHE A 157 11.69 4.83 24.50
CA PHE A 157 11.27 4.56 23.15
C PHE A 157 9.97 3.77 23.12
N THR A 158 9.18 3.99 22.09
CA THR A 158 8.11 3.08 21.68
C THR A 158 8.70 1.81 21.06
N SER A 159 7.87 0.77 20.93
CA SER A 159 8.25 -0.47 20.25
C SER A 159 8.78 -0.23 18.82
N GLN A 160 8.22 0.78 18.16
CA GLN A 160 8.60 1.18 16.81
C GLN A 160 9.96 1.88 16.76
N GLU A 161 10.21 2.80 17.68
CA GLU A 161 11.48 3.53 17.76
C GLU A 161 12.66 2.61 18.07
N VAL A 162 12.42 1.51 18.80
CA VAL A 162 13.44 0.46 19.02
C VAL A 162 13.82 -0.20 17.68
N LEU A 163 12.86 -0.50 16.85
CA LEU A 163 13.14 -1.07 15.50
C LEU A 163 13.86 -0.07 14.61
N ASP A 164 13.44 1.20 14.62
CA ASP A 164 14.04 2.28 13.85
C ASP A 164 15.50 2.52 14.25
N PHE A 165 15.82 2.41 15.53
CA PHE A 165 17.20 2.53 16.01
C PHE A 165 18.12 1.49 15.36
N TYR A 166 17.74 0.21 15.35
CA TYR A 166 18.57 -0.83 14.71
C TYR A 166 18.54 -0.76 13.19
N GLU A 167 17.44 -0.38 12.56
CA GLU A 167 17.40 -0.12 11.12
C GLU A 167 18.38 1.00 10.74
N SER A 168 18.42 2.07 11.53
CA SER A 168 19.40 3.14 11.36
C SER A 168 20.85 2.63 11.48
N GLN A 169 21.15 1.86 12.52
CA GLN A 169 22.50 1.31 12.71
C GLN A 169 22.89 0.32 11.60
N LEU A 170 21.98 -0.56 11.19
CA LEU A 170 22.24 -1.49 10.09
C LEU A 170 22.46 -0.75 8.77
N SER A 171 21.77 0.37 8.57
CA SER A 171 21.95 1.20 7.38
C SER A 171 23.31 1.87 7.33
N THR A 172 23.95 2.14 8.49
CA THR A 172 25.29 2.71 8.57
C THR A 172 26.39 1.68 8.36
N LEU A 173 26.16 0.40 8.68
CA LEU A 173 27.13 -0.68 8.46
C LEU A 173 27.40 -0.96 6.96
N GLY A 174 26.46 -0.58 6.09
CA GLY A 174 26.56 -0.77 4.63
C GLY A 174 27.19 0.39 3.87
N THR A 175 27.58 1.48 4.53
CA THR A 175 27.96 2.71 3.82
C THR A 175 29.09 3.47 4.47
N ILE A 176 30.25 3.24 3.97
CA ILE A 176 31.31 4.26 3.89
C ILE A 176 30.97 5.30 2.78
N SER A 177 30.01 5.03 1.91
CA SER A 177 29.43 5.98 0.96
C SER A 177 28.05 6.44 1.43
N SER A 178 27.80 7.74 1.46
CA SER A 178 26.53 8.32 1.87
C SER A 178 25.37 7.61 1.16
N ASN A 179 24.38 7.14 1.90
CA ASN A 179 23.16 6.51 1.37
C ASN A 179 22.38 7.37 0.34
N LYS A 180 22.90 8.57 0.04
CA LYS A 180 22.35 9.53 -0.91
C LYS A 180 23.03 9.49 -2.27
N ILE A 181 24.20 8.84 -2.41
CA ILE A 181 24.89 8.67 -3.69
C ILE A 181 24.32 7.41 -4.35
N ILE A 182 23.65 7.58 -5.49
CA ILE A 182 23.04 6.51 -6.28
C ILE A 182 24.01 6.04 -7.37
N GLY A 183 24.86 6.96 -7.83
CA GLY A 183 25.89 6.68 -8.80
C GLY A 183 26.92 7.81 -8.82
N GLU A 184 28.16 7.45 -9.04
CA GLU A 184 29.28 8.37 -9.20
C GLU A 184 30.15 7.88 -10.37
N GLY A 185 30.47 8.78 -11.29
CA GLY A 185 31.31 8.48 -12.44
C GLY A 185 31.58 9.71 -13.30
N TYR A 186 32.51 9.59 -14.22
CA TYR A 186 32.72 10.61 -15.24
C TYR A 186 31.63 10.53 -16.30
N ILE A 187 31.23 11.68 -16.86
CA ILE A 187 30.32 11.70 -18.02
C ILE A 187 31.17 11.32 -19.24
N ASP A 188 30.96 10.09 -19.70
CA ASP A 188 31.57 9.51 -20.87
C ASP A 188 30.52 8.75 -21.69
N PHE A 189 30.82 8.51 -22.97
CA PHE A 189 29.96 7.75 -23.88
C PHE A 189 30.64 6.40 -24.19
N ASP A 190 30.83 5.61 -23.15
CA ASP A 190 31.45 4.29 -23.26
C ASP A 190 30.58 3.29 -24.06
N GLU A 191 31.15 2.15 -24.40
CA GLU A 191 30.45 1.12 -25.17
C GLU A 191 29.22 0.58 -24.44
N ASP A 192 29.26 0.50 -23.11
CA ASP A 192 28.14 0.02 -22.31
C ASP A 192 26.96 1.01 -22.39
N PHE A 193 27.23 2.32 -22.33
CA PHE A 193 26.22 3.34 -22.52
C PHE A 193 25.60 3.28 -23.93
N ILE A 194 26.44 3.14 -24.97
CA ILE A 194 25.97 3.05 -26.36
C ILE A 194 25.13 1.80 -26.57
N ASN A 195 25.57 0.64 -26.06
CA ASN A 195 24.82 -0.60 -26.12
C ASN A 195 23.47 -0.49 -25.39
N GLY A 196 23.43 0.20 -24.25
CA GLY A 196 22.20 0.50 -23.51
C GLY A 196 21.21 1.33 -24.34
N LEU A 197 21.69 2.33 -25.08
CA LEU A 197 20.84 3.11 -25.99
C LEU A 197 20.30 2.26 -27.15
N GLU A 198 21.13 1.41 -27.75
CA GLU A 198 20.72 0.51 -28.84
C GLU A 198 19.72 -0.55 -28.37
N SER A 199 19.89 -1.08 -27.16
CA SER A 199 18.93 -2.04 -26.56
C SER A 199 17.64 -1.39 -26.12
N GLY A 200 17.56 -0.06 -26.07
CA GLY A 200 16.39 0.68 -25.60
C GLY A 200 16.19 0.66 -24.08
N GLU A 201 17.26 0.48 -23.29
CA GLU A 201 17.21 0.51 -21.82
C GLU A 201 16.65 1.82 -21.27
N GLU A 202 16.80 2.92 -22.00
CA GLU A 202 16.19 4.21 -21.66
C GLU A 202 14.68 4.25 -21.85
N VAL A 203 14.08 3.29 -22.60
CA VAL A 203 12.64 3.15 -22.73
C VAL A 203 12.10 2.36 -21.56
N GLY A 204 11.14 2.93 -20.82
CA GLY A 204 10.51 2.24 -19.69
C GLY A 204 9.61 1.08 -20.12
N VAL A 205 9.14 0.30 -19.17
CA VAL A 205 8.23 -0.81 -19.41
C VAL A 205 6.92 -0.30 -20.01
N SER A 206 6.58 -0.79 -21.19
CA SER A 206 5.36 -0.39 -21.91
C SER A 206 4.11 -0.97 -21.26
N PHE A 207 3.11 -0.13 -21.06
CA PHE A 207 1.75 -0.54 -20.67
C PHE A 207 0.70 -0.30 -21.77
N ALA A 208 1.16 -0.29 -23.02
CA ALA A 208 0.30 -0.13 -24.18
C ALA A 208 -0.66 -1.31 -24.37
N ASP A 209 -0.23 -2.50 -24.02
CA ASP A 209 -0.99 -3.75 -24.14
C ASP A 209 -0.70 -4.73 -23.00
N ALA A 210 -1.61 -5.66 -22.81
CA ALA A 210 -1.51 -6.75 -21.83
C ALA A 210 -1.62 -8.12 -22.55
N GLY A 211 -0.74 -8.35 -23.52
CA GLY A 211 -0.67 -9.60 -24.26
C GLY A 211 -1.82 -9.81 -25.27
N THR A 212 -2.23 -11.06 -25.46
CA THR A 212 -3.28 -11.45 -26.38
C THR A 212 -4.41 -12.20 -25.69
N ASP A 213 -5.63 -12.02 -26.18
CA ASP A 213 -6.82 -12.73 -25.70
C ASP A 213 -6.86 -14.19 -26.20
N VAL A 214 -7.88 -14.94 -25.79
CA VAL A 214 -8.07 -16.35 -26.19
C VAL A 214 -8.27 -16.52 -27.70
N ASN A 215 -8.59 -15.45 -28.43
CA ASN A 215 -8.78 -15.45 -29.89
C ASN A 215 -7.52 -14.98 -30.63
N GLY A 216 -6.44 -14.67 -29.91
CA GLY A 216 -5.19 -14.17 -30.50
C GLY A 216 -5.18 -12.66 -30.80
N ASN A 217 -6.22 -11.91 -30.37
CA ASN A 217 -6.25 -10.46 -30.56
C ASN A 217 -5.46 -9.76 -29.47
N LYS A 218 -4.74 -8.70 -29.83
CA LYS A 218 -3.98 -7.88 -28.89
C LYS A 218 -4.91 -7.18 -27.88
N ILE A 219 -4.64 -7.34 -26.59
CA ILE A 219 -5.37 -6.67 -25.50
C ILE A 219 -4.78 -5.27 -25.33
N SER A 220 -5.32 -4.30 -26.06
CA SER A 220 -4.91 -2.89 -25.92
C SER A 220 -5.29 -2.33 -24.55
N VAL A 221 -4.36 -1.65 -23.88
CA VAL A 221 -4.58 -0.97 -22.59
C VAL A 221 -4.52 0.54 -22.77
N PHE A 222 -3.32 1.14 -22.79
CA PHE A 222 -3.13 2.58 -22.99
C PHE A 222 -1.99 2.85 -24.00
N PRO A 223 -2.17 2.53 -25.31
CA PRO A 223 -1.11 2.66 -26.29
C PRO A 223 -0.65 4.11 -26.52
N PHE A 224 -1.56 5.08 -26.59
CA PHE A 224 -1.17 6.48 -26.80
C PHE A 224 -0.48 7.07 -25.59
N LEU A 225 -1.01 6.81 -24.39
CA LEU A 225 -0.41 7.29 -23.14
C LEU A 225 0.96 6.66 -22.90
N SER A 226 1.06 5.32 -23.03
CA SER A 226 2.32 4.61 -22.85
C SER A 226 3.41 5.08 -23.81
N ASN A 227 3.06 5.26 -25.09
CA ASN A 227 4.01 5.76 -26.09
C ASN A 227 4.39 7.22 -25.83
N ASN A 228 3.45 8.06 -25.36
CA ASN A 228 3.74 9.47 -25.09
C ASN A 228 4.75 9.65 -23.95
N ILE A 229 4.63 8.86 -22.88
CA ILE A 229 5.55 8.96 -21.71
C ILE A 229 6.74 8.01 -21.81
N LEU A 230 6.89 7.28 -22.92
CA LEU A 230 7.94 6.28 -23.18
C LEU A 230 7.97 5.18 -22.13
N GLY A 231 6.79 4.71 -21.70
CA GLY A 231 6.64 3.67 -20.69
C GLY A 231 6.99 4.12 -19.27
N LEU A 232 6.98 3.18 -18.34
CA LEU A 232 7.32 3.39 -16.93
C LEU A 232 8.75 2.89 -16.67
N LYS A 233 9.67 3.81 -16.39
CA LYS A 233 11.09 3.49 -16.20
C LYS A 233 11.36 3.09 -14.76
N SER A 234 12.21 2.07 -14.55
CA SER A 234 12.81 1.75 -13.26
C SER A 234 13.53 2.96 -12.65
N GLY A 235 13.64 2.99 -11.34
CA GLY A 235 14.22 4.12 -10.63
C GLY A 235 13.36 5.39 -10.65
N THR A 236 12.08 5.31 -11.06
CA THR A 236 11.20 6.48 -11.15
C THR A 236 9.86 6.28 -10.44
N LEU A 237 9.31 7.38 -9.92
CA LEU A 237 8.00 7.44 -9.29
C LEU A 237 7.00 8.14 -10.20
N SER A 238 5.87 7.48 -10.49
CA SER A 238 4.76 8.03 -11.29
C SER A 238 3.48 8.08 -10.48
N ALA A 239 2.71 9.17 -10.63
CA ALA A 239 1.46 9.36 -9.92
C ALA A 239 0.25 9.49 -10.85
N PHE A 240 -0.89 8.96 -10.39
CA PHE A 240 -2.17 8.97 -11.07
C PHE A 240 -3.23 9.62 -10.18
N GLY A 241 -3.67 10.83 -10.55
CA GLY A 241 -4.57 11.64 -9.75
C GLY A 241 -5.98 11.72 -10.32
N ALA A 242 -6.99 11.49 -9.48
CA ALA A 242 -8.39 11.70 -9.83
C ALA A 242 -9.25 11.93 -8.58
N HIS A 243 -10.43 12.51 -8.76
CA HIS A 243 -11.43 12.57 -7.69
C HIS A 243 -11.94 11.18 -7.30
N SER A 244 -12.58 11.08 -6.14
CA SER A 244 -13.24 9.85 -5.72
C SER A 244 -14.31 9.42 -6.74
N GLY A 245 -14.45 8.11 -6.96
CA GLY A 245 -15.45 7.55 -7.88
C GLY A 245 -15.21 7.78 -9.37
N VAL A 246 -14.03 8.27 -9.78
CA VAL A 246 -13.67 8.42 -11.20
C VAL A 246 -13.16 7.12 -11.81
N GLY A 247 -12.66 6.18 -10.97
CA GLY A 247 -12.19 4.86 -11.40
C GLY A 247 -10.67 4.67 -11.28
N LYS A 248 -10.00 5.31 -10.28
CA LYS A 248 -8.54 5.19 -10.07
C LYS A 248 -8.06 3.74 -10.03
N THR A 249 -8.64 2.93 -9.15
CA THR A 249 -8.23 1.53 -8.99
C THR A 249 -8.49 0.71 -10.25
N THR A 250 -9.62 0.94 -10.94
CA THR A 250 -9.91 0.30 -12.24
C THR A 250 -8.85 0.66 -13.29
N PHE A 251 -8.42 1.92 -13.32
CA PHE A 251 -7.36 2.38 -14.21
C PHE A 251 -6.03 1.67 -13.91
N MET A 252 -5.69 1.58 -12.62
CA MET A 252 -4.47 0.89 -12.20
C MET A 252 -4.48 -0.60 -12.51
N ILE A 253 -5.62 -1.29 -12.36
CA ILE A 253 -5.73 -2.72 -12.74
C ILE A 253 -5.28 -2.94 -14.18
N GLY A 254 -5.69 -2.11 -15.12
CA GLY A 254 -5.26 -2.21 -16.52
C GLY A 254 -3.74 -2.06 -16.69
N ILE A 255 -3.16 -1.04 -16.04
CA ILE A 255 -1.70 -0.83 -16.07
C ILE A 255 -0.96 -2.00 -15.43
N LEU A 256 -1.39 -2.45 -14.24
CA LEU A 256 -0.75 -3.55 -13.54
C LEU A 256 -0.79 -4.86 -14.36
N MET A 257 -1.90 -5.13 -15.06
CA MET A 257 -1.99 -6.30 -15.95
C MET A 257 -1.03 -6.18 -17.14
N ALA A 258 -0.86 -4.99 -17.70
CA ALA A 258 0.12 -4.79 -18.76
C ALA A 258 1.57 -4.98 -18.26
N LEU A 259 1.89 -4.50 -17.05
CA LEU A 259 3.22 -4.65 -16.46
C LEU A 259 3.53 -6.12 -16.10
N VAL A 260 2.56 -6.85 -15.52
CA VAL A 260 2.72 -8.29 -15.23
C VAL A 260 2.97 -9.09 -16.49
N GLU A 261 2.32 -8.76 -17.59
CA GLU A 261 2.53 -9.42 -18.88
C GLU A 261 3.94 -9.19 -19.44
N LYS A 262 4.59 -8.10 -19.03
CA LYS A 262 6.01 -7.83 -19.33
C LYS A 262 7.00 -8.45 -18.32
N GLY A 263 6.50 -9.23 -17.36
CA GLY A 263 7.32 -9.94 -16.39
C GLY A 263 7.52 -9.22 -15.05
N GLU A 264 6.89 -8.06 -14.85
CA GLU A 264 7.02 -7.32 -13.60
C GLU A 264 6.40 -8.08 -12.42
N LYS A 265 7.10 -8.06 -11.28
CA LYS A 265 6.59 -8.55 -10.00
C LYS A 265 6.07 -7.39 -9.17
N ILE A 266 4.79 -7.41 -8.87
CA ILE A 266 4.06 -6.26 -8.35
C ILE A 266 3.73 -6.42 -6.87
N LEU A 267 3.99 -5.37 -6.09
CA LEU A 267 3.45 -5.19 -4.75
C LEU A 267 2.41 -4.08 -4.75
N ILE A 268 1.20 -4.37 -4.30
CA ILE A 268 0.17 -3.37 -4.02
C ILE A 268 0.12 -3.14 -2.52
N VAL A 269 0.28 -1.89 -2.09
CA VAL A 269 0.04 -1.45 -0.70
C VAL A 269 -1.18 -0.55 -0.74
N SER A 270 -2.29 -0.98 -0.16
CA SER A 270 -3.56 -0.24 -0.20
C SER A 270 -4.09 0.03 1.19
N ASN A 271 -4.57 1.26 1.42
CA ASN A 271 -5.28 1.69 2.61
C ASN A 271 -6.74 2.08 2.33
N GLU A 272 -7.23 1.83 1.11
CA GLU A 272 -8.60 2.17 0.70
C GLU A 272 -9.42 0.92 0.36
N MET A 273 -8.81 -0.05 -0.30
CA MET A 273 -9.50 -1.26 -0.76
C MET A 273 -8.88 -2.52 -0.16
N GLY A 274 -9.75 -3.46 0.19
CA GLY A 274 -9.34 -4.76 0.71
C GLY A 274 -8.84 -5.72 -0.38
N LEU A 275 -8.19 -6.80 0.07
CA LEU A 275 -7.68 -7.86 -0.82
C LEU A 275 -8.79 -8.50 -1.68
N SER A 276 -10.01 -8.63 -1.13
CA SER A 276 -11.15 -9.21 -1.85
C SER A 276 -11.55 -8.35 -3.04
N ASP A 277 -11.57 -7.03 -2.88
CA ASP A 277 -11.99 -6.09 -3.92
C ASP A 277 -11.01 -6.10 -5.11
N PHE A 278 -9.70 -6.12 -4.82
CA PHE A 278 -8.68 -6.26 -5.87
C PHE A 278 -8.77 -7.60 -6.57
N LYS A 279 -8.99 -8.71 -5.84
CA LYS A 279 -9.20 -10.03 -6.45
C LYS A 279 -10.39 -10.05 -7.40
N GLN A 280 -11.52 -9.43 -7.00
CA GLN A 280 -12.69 -9.30 -7.86
C GLN A 280 -12.38 -8.45 -9.10
N GLY A 281 -11.70 -7.32 -8.93
CA GLY A 281 -11.30 -6.45 -10.04
C GLY A 281 -10.43 -7.17 -11.07
N PHE A 282 -9.39 -7.87 -10.64
CA PHE A 282 -8.53 -8.66 -11.52
C PHE A 282 -9.28 -9.82 -12.19
N LEU A 283 -10.14 -10.53 -11.44
CA LEU A 283 -10.97 -11.61 -12.01
C LEU A 283 -11.88 -11.10 -13.13
N ILE A 284 -12.60 -10.01 -12.88
CA ILE A 284 -13.50 -9.41 -13.88
C ILE A 284 -12.70 -8.93 -15.09
N TRP A 285 -11.55 -8.31 -14.86
CA TRP A 285 -10.69 -7.86 -15.95
C TRP A 285 -10.24 -9.03 -16.83
N VAL A 286 -9.77 -10.14 -16.25
CA VAL A 286 -9.37 -11.35 -16.97
C VAL A 286 -10.54 -11.95 -17.73
N LEU A 287 -11.72 -12.06 -17.10
CA LEU A 287 -12.92 -12.57 -17.77
C LEU A 287 -13.31 -11.71 -18.96
N SER A 288 -13.34 -10.38 -18.81
CA SER A 288 -13.80 -9.47 -19.83
C SER A 288 -12.78 -9.24 -20.95
N ARG A 289 -11.47 -9.14 -20.61
CA ARG A 289 -10.43 -8.74 -21.57
C ARG A 289 -9.70 -9.92 -22.20
N TYR A 290 -9.42 -10.95 -21.41
CA TYR A 290 -8.73 -12.14 -21.91
C TYR A 290 -9.71 -13.18 -22.47
N PHE A 291 -10.78 -13.50 -21.75
CA PHE A 291 -11.77 -14.48 -22.19
C PHE A 291 -12.91 -13.90 -23.04
N ASN A 292 -12.98 -12.59 -23.23
CA ASN A 292 -14.07 -11.87 -23.90
C ASN A 292 -15.46 -12.21 -23.30
N TYR A 293 -15.51 -12.56 -22.01
CA TYR A 293 -16.73 -12.96 -21.31
C TYR A 293 -17.36 -11.76 -20.59
N GLN A 294 -18.41 -11.20 -21.21
CA GLN A 294 -19.11 -9.99 -20.75
C GLN A 294 -20.50 -10.30 -20.14
N LYS A 295 -20.71 -11.54 -19.64
CA LYS A 295 -21.97 -11.92 -18.97
C LYS A 295 -21.90 -11.77 -17.45
N LEU A 296 -20.73 -11.48 -16.88
CA LEU A 296 -20.49 -11.38 -15.44
C LEU A 296 -19.99 -9.98 -15.05
N PRO A 297 -20.88 -8.96 -15.00
CA PRO A 297 -20.52 -7.63 -14.51
C PRO A 297 -20.27 -7.64 -13.00
N LYS A 298 -19.54 -6.62 -12.49
CA LYS A 298 -19.17 -6.47 -11.07
C LYS A 298 -20.35 -6.63 -10.12
N LYS A 299 -21.51 -6.05 -10.46
CA LYS A 299 -22.73 -6.13 -9.66
C LYS A 299 -23.25 -7.57 -9.54
N LYS A 300 -23.23 -8.34 -10.64
CA LYS A 300 -23.67 -9.75 -10.64
C LYS A 300 -22.71 -10.61 -9.82
N LEU A 301 -21.39 -10.41 -9.96
CA LEU A 301 -20.40 -11.11 -9.17
C LEU A 301 -20.59 -10.85 -7.66
N ALA A 302 -20.81 -9.60 -7.28
CA ALA A 302 -21.02 -9.21 -5.89
C ALA A 302 -22.32 -9.76 -5.29
N SER A 303 -23.38 -9.93 -6.11
CA SER A 303 -24.68 -10.50 -5.65
C SER A 303 -24.67 -12.01 -5.45
N GLY A 304 -23.64 -12.72 -5.95
CA GLY A 304 -23.53 -14.17 -5.83
C GLY A 304 -24.50 -14.98 -6.72
N ASN A 305 -25.31 -14.34 -7.56
CA ASN A 305 -26.23 -15.01 -8.49
C ASN A 305 -25.49 -15.51 -9.73
N LEU A 306 -24.67 -16.55 -9.55
CA LEU A 306 -23.81 -17.10 -10.58
C LEU A 306 -24.49 -18.28 -11.29
N SER A 307 -24.62 -18.21 -12.61
CA SER A 307 -25.02 -19.35 -13.43
C SER A 307 -23.90 -20.40 -13.48
N ASP A 308 -24.22 -21.60 -13.97
CA ASP A 308 -23.19 -22.63 -14.13
C ASP A 308 -22.17 -22.25 -15.19
N GLU A 309 -22.56 -21.49 -16.23
CA GLU A 309 -21.64 -20.89 -17.19
C GLU A 309 -20.68 -19.90 -16.50
N ASP A 310 -21.16 -19.02 -15.61
CA ASP A 310 -20.33 -18.09 -14.84
C ASP A 310 -19.28 -18.84 -13.99
N LYS A 311 -19.72 -19.91 -13.29
CA LYS A 311 -18.83 -20.73 -12.46
C LYS A 311 -17.74 -21.42 -13.28
N GLU A 312 -18.10 -21.94 -14.46
CA GLU A 312 -17.16 -22.55 -15.39
C GLU A 312 -16.12 -21.53 -15.89
N MET A 313 -16.57 -20.32 -16.26
CA MET A 313 -15.67 -19.26 -16.71
C MET A 313 -14.77 -18.74 -15.58
N ILE A 314 -15.26 -18.63 -14.36
CA ILE A 314 -14.44 -18.32 -13.17
C ILE A 314 -13.36 -19.39 -12.95
N LYS A 315 -13.70 -20.67 -13.12
CA LYS A 315 -12.75 -21.78 -13.01
C LYS A 315 -11.65 -21.66 -14.07
N LYS A 316 -12.00 -21.42 -15.33
CA LYS A 316 -11.03 -21.18 -16.42
C LYS A 316 -10.14 -19.97 -16.14
N ALA A 317 -10.71 -18.86 -15.68
CA ALA A 317 -9.95 -17.67 -15.32
C ALA A 317 -8.98 -17.93 -14.16
N ARG A 318 -9.38 -18.72 -13.15
CA ARG A 318 -8.51 -19.16 -12.04
C ARG A 318 -7.35 -20.04 -12.53
N GLU A 319 -7.60 -20.97 -13.42
CA GLU A 319 -6.55 -21.84 -13.99
C GLU A 319 -5.55 -21.03 -14.81
N TYR A 320 -6.06 -20.14 -15.67
CA TYR A 320 -5.25 -19.19 -16.43
C TYR A 320 -4.38 -18.31 -15.52
N TRP A 321 -4.98 -17.71 -14.48
CA TRP A 321 -4.26 -16.88 -13.51
C TRP A 321 -3.14 -17.65 -12.82
N ARG A 322 -3.43 -18.88 -12.37
CA ARG A 322 -2.44 -19.73 -11.71
C ARG A 322 -1.28 -20.11 -12.59
N LYS A 323 -1.56 -20.34 -13.87
CA LYS A 323 -0.53 -20.71 -14.85
C LYS A 323 0.38 -19.53 -15.20
N ASN A 324 -0.18 -18.35 -15.41
CA ASN A 324 0.55 -17.24 -16.02
C ASN A 324 1.02 -16.19 -14.99
N TYR A 325 0.25 -15.93 -13.91
CA TYR A 325 0.51 -14.82 -12.99
C TYR A 325 0.63 -15.23 -11.52
N ALA A 326 0.72 -16.54 -11.24
CA ALA A 326 0.87 -17.01 -9.86
C ALA A 326 2.12 -16.38 -9.21
N LYS A 327 1.95 -15.76 -8.04
CA LYS A 327 3.01 -15.12 -7.26
C LYS A 327 3.64 -13.85 -7.89
N GLN A 328 3.09 -13.33 -8.99
CA GLN A 328 3.59 -12.08 -9.57
C GLN A 328 2.95 -10.84 -8.96
N ILE A 329 1.71 -10.93 -8.46
CA ILE A 329 1.05 -9.82 -7.79
C ILE A 329 0.83 -10.17 -6.33
N LYS A 330 1.39 -9.36 -5.45
CA LYS A 330 1.21 -9.41 -4.00
C LYS A 330 0.51 -8.17 -3.51
N MET A 331 -0.33 -8.30 -2.49
CA MET A 331 -1.02 -7.17 -1.89
C MET A 331 -0.87 -7.19 -0.37
N VAL A 332 -0.68 -6.01 0.19
CA VAL A 332 -0.75 -5.71 1.62
C VAL A 332 -1.83 -4.66 1.81
N ALA A 333 -2.87 -4.99 2.57
CA ALA A 333 -3.89 -4.04 2.97
C ALA A 333 -3.51 -3.45 4.33
N LEU A 334 -3.58 -2.13 4.45
CA LEU A 334 -3.33 -1.38 5.68
C LEU A 334 -4.65 -0.80 6.19
N SER A 335 -4.83 -0.75 7.50
CA SER A 335 -6.00 -0.09 8.12
C SER A 335 -5.89 1.42 8.05
N ASP A 336 -4.67 1.94 7.98
CA ASP A 336 -4.40 3.38 7.90
C ASP A 336 -3.22 3.69 6.98
N ALA A 337 -3.11 4.96 6.57
CA ALA A 337 -2.02 5.45 5.72
C ALA A 337 -0.83 5.88 6.60
N ASP A 338 0.09 4.95 6.86
CA ASP A 338 1.39 5.22 7.48
C ASP A 338 2.50 5.14 6.41
N SER A 339 3.13 6.27 6.11
CA SER A 339 4.16 6.36 5.07
C SER A 339 5.43 5.60 5.46
N LYS A 340 5.85 5.66 6.71
CA LYS A 340 7.04 4.94 7.21
C LYS A 340 6.82 3.44 7.15
N LEU A 341 5.66 2.96 7.62
CA LEU A 341 5.29 1.55 7.51
C LEU A 341 5.19 1.11 6.06
N THR A 342 4.58 1.92 5.20
CA THR A 342 4.49 1.67 3.76
C THR A 342 5.89 1.50 3.14
N CYS A 343 6.81 2.42 3.41
CA CYS A 343 8.19 2.34 2.93
C CYS A 343 8.91 1.06 3.40
N ARG A 344 8.72 0.66 4.66
CA ARG A 344 9.29 -0.60 5.19
C ARG A 344 8.72 -1.84 4.51
N ILE A 345 7.41 -1.88 4.32
CA ILE A 345 6.73 -2.97 3.62
C ILE A 345 7.29 -3.10 2.20
N ILE A 346 7.43 -1.98 1.47
CA ILE A 346 7.96 -1.96 0.12
C ILE A 346 9.40 -2.50 0.11
N LYS A 347 10.30 -1.94 0.91
CA LYS A 347 11.71 -2.38 1.03
C LYS A 347 11.81 -3.87 1.37
N LYS A 348 11.04 -4.34 2.37
CA LYS A 348 11.00 -5.74 2.77
C LYS A 348 10.62 -6.67 1.61
N HIS A 349 9.60 -6.30 0.84
CA HIS A 349 9.12 -7.14 -0.25
C HIS A 349 10.01 -7.05 -1.51
N ILE A 350 10.64 -5.92 -1.78
CA ILE A 350 11.69 -5.82 -2.80
C ILE A 350 12.81 -6.84 -2.48
N GLN A 351 13.36 -6.79 -1.28
CA GLN A 351 14.48 -7.62 -0.87
C GLN A 351 14.13 -9.10 -0.74
N ARG A 352 12.94 -9.43 -0.22
CA ARG A 352 12.55 -10.81 0.07
C ARG A 352 11.91 -11.53 -1.12
N ASP A 353 11.04 -10.83 -1.84
CA ASP A 353 10.18 -11.42 -2.85
C ASP A 353 10.61 -11.03 -4.28
N GLY A 354 11.63 -10.16 -4.42
CA GLY A 354 12.13 -9.67 -5.71
C GLY A 354 11.09 -8.82 -6.44
N ILE A 355 10.38 -7.96 -5.72
CA ILE A 355 9.42 -7.01 -6.31
C ILE A 355 10.16 -6.01 -7.18
N THR A 356 9.70 -5.81 -8.41
CA THR A 356 10.24 -4.85 -9.38
C THR A 356 9.34 -3.63 -9.59
N THR A 357 8.08 -3.73 -9.19
CA THR A 357 7.10 -2.64 -9.29
C THR A 357 6.26 -2.56 -8.02
N PHE A 358 6.05 -1.39 -7.45
CA PHE A 358 5.09 -1.21 -6.37
C PHE A 358 4.01 -0.18 -6.71
N LEU A 359 2.82 -0.36 -6.15
CA LEU A 359 1.71 0.58 -6.18
C LEU A 359 1.29 0.92 -4.75
N VAL A 360 1.21 2.22 -4.44
CA VAL A 360 0.56 2.74 -3.22
C VAL A 360 -0.84 3.28 -3.60
N ASP A 361 -1.91 2.63 -3.14
CA ASP A 361 -3.31 2.97 -3.46
C ASP A 361 -4.14 3.16 -2.19
N THR A 362 -4.46 4.32 -1.76
CA THR A 362 -4.24 5.68 -2.24
C THR A 362 -3.20 6.35 -1.35
N PHE A 363 -2.33 7.14 -1.93
CA PHE A 363 -1.38 7.92 -1.16
C PHE A 363 -2.11 9.06 -0.45
N LYS A 364 -2.25 8.92 0.87
CA LYS A 364 -2.90 9.87 1.79
C LYS A 364 -1.94 10.14 2.94
N ILE A 365 -2.11 11.25 3.63
CA ILE A 365 -1.36 11.56 4.84
C ILE A 365 -2.18 11.11 6.04
N THR A 366 -1.50 10.53 7.00
CA THR A 366 -2.05 10.24 8.33
C THR A 366 -2.10 11.55 9.13
N THR A 367 -3.28 11.93 9.61
CA THR A 367 -3.45 13.04 10.54
C THR A 367 -3.06 12.62 11.95
N SER A 368 -1.78 12.41 12.22
CA SER A 368 -1.30 12.34 13.59
C SER A 368 -0.75 13.71 13.99
N ASN A 369 -1.49 14.38 14.85
CA ASN A 369 -1.15 15.59 15.60
C ASN A 369 -1.05 16.94 14.84
N GLY A 370 -2.19 17.65 14.77
CA GLY A 370 -2.34 19.07 15.07
C GLY A 370 -1.57 20.06 14.22
N SER A 371 -2.23 20.68 13.32
CA SER A 371 -2.11 21.94 12.58
C SER A 371 -2.05 21.72 11.07
N ASN A 372 -3.00 22.35 10.37
CA ASN A 372 -3.21 22.16 8.92
C ASN A 372 -2.02 22.62 8.04
N ASP A 373 -1.07 23.38 8.54
CA ASP A 373 0.02 23.95 7.73
C ASP A 373 1.17 22.97 7.47
N ASN A 374 1.39 21.97 8.32
CA ASN A 374 2.45 20.97 8.13
C ASN A 374 2.03 19.76 7.28
N PHE A 375 0.74 19.60 7.04
CA PHE A 375 0.15 18.46 6.32
C PHE A 375 0.72 18.30 4.89
N TRP A 376 0.85 19.40 4.14
CA TRP A 376 1.30 19.37 2.75
C TRP A 376 2.82 19.18 2.61
N LEU A 377 3.57 19.68 3.57
CA LEU A 377 5.02 19.44 3.63
C LEU A 377 5.30 17.95 3.84
N GLN A 378 4.54 17.29 4.70
CA GLN A 378 4.69 15.86 4.95
C GLN A 378 4.42 15.03 3.70
N LEU A 379 3.40 15.37 2.89
CA LEU A 379 3.13 14.67 1.63
C LEU A 379 4.32 14.74 0.66
N VAL A 380 4.99 15.88 0.60
CA VAL A 380 6.20 16.03 -0.23
C VAL A 380 7.34 15.19 0.31
N VAL A 381 7.55 15.16 1.64
CA VAL A 381 8.60 14.34 2.28
C VAL A 381 8.32 12.87 2.02
N ASP A 382 7.10 12.40 2.27
CA ASP A 382 6.72 11.00 2.06
C ASP A 382 6.86 10.57 0.59
N SER A 383 6.54 11.46 -0.36
CA SER A 383 6.76 11.17 -1.79
C SER A 383 8.25 11.12 -2.15
N LYS A 384 9.11 11.92 -1.50
CA LYS A 384 10.56 11.83 -1.67
C LYS A 384 11.12 10.51 -1.14
N ASP A 385 10.58 10.01 -0.03
CA ASP A 385 10.98 8.71 0.52
C ASP A 385 10.62 7.56 -0.43
N LEU A 386 9.44 7.60 -1.06
CA LEU A 386 9.06 6.63 -2.09
C LEU A 386 9.96 6.74 -3.34
N ASP A 387 10.26 7.96 -3.81
CA ASP A 387 11.16 8.19 -4.95
C ASP A 387 12.60 7.73 -4.63
N ALA A 388 13.06 7.91 -3.40
CA ALA A 388 14.36 7.40 -2.96
C ALA A 388 14.42 5.86 -2.99
N ILE A 389 13.31 5.19 -2.66
CA ILE A 389 13.21 3.72 -2.77
C ILE A 389 13.29 3.30 -4.24
N THR A 390 12.56 3.96 -5.15
CA THR A 390 12.62 3.62 -6.58
C THR A 390 14.05 3.69 -7.11
N LYS A 391 14.74 4.79 -6.82
CA LYS A 391 16.12 5.02 -7.26
C LYS A 391 17.11 4.04 -6.66
N ARG A 392 16.99 3.76 -5.35
CA ARG A 392 17.93 2.89 -4.63
C ARG A 392 17.85 1.43 -5.07
N TYR A 393 16.65 0.95 -5.36
CA TYR A 393 16.41 -0.46 -5.69
C TYR A 393 16.14 -0.69 -7.17
N ASP A 394 16.21 0.36 -7.97
CA ASP A 394 15.93 0.35 -9.40
C ASP A 394 14.58 -0.31 -9.73
N VAL A 395 13.52 0.12 -9.05
CA VAL A 395 12.16 -0.40 -9.22
C VAL A 395 11.22 0.67 -9.74
N ILE A 396 10.13 0.26 -10.36
CA ILE A 396 9.05 1.16 -10.81
C ILE A 396 8.16 1.49 -9.61
N GLY A 397 8.03 2.79 -9.29
CA GLY A 397 7.11 3.29 -8.28
C GLY A 397 5.85 3.87 -8.88
N LEU A 398 4.69 3.41 -8.40
CA LEU A 398 3.38 3.91 -8.78
C LEU A 398 2.63 4.37 -7.53
N MET A 399 1.91 5.48 -7.62
CA MET A 399 0.99 5.88 -6.57
C MET A 399 -0.28 6.50 -7.14
N THR A 400 -1.39 6.31 -6.45
CA THR A 400 -2.63 7.02 -6.75
C THR A 400 -2.81 8.16 -5.76
N ILE A 401 -3.32 9.30 -6.24
CA ILE A 401 -3.56 10.50 -5.43
C ILE A 401 -5.02 10.93 -5.60
N GLN A 402 -5.64 11.33 -4.50
CA GLN A 402 -6.96 11.92 -4.53
C GLN A 402 -6.85 13.42 -4.77
N LEU A 403 -7.61 13.94 -5.75
CA LEU A 403 -7.64 15.36 -6.06
C LEU A 403 -8.50 16.14 -5.07
N ALA A 404 -8.19 17.41 -4.91
CA ALA A 404 -8.91 18.31 -4.05
C ALA A 404 -10.34 18.59 -4.55
N ILE A 405 -11.28 18.70 -3.62
CA ILE A 405 -12.71 18.94 -3.91
C ILE A 405 -12.88 20.26 -4.68
N ASN A 406 -12.09 21.28 -4.37
CA ASN A 406 -12.15 22.59 -5.05
C ASN A 406 -11.72 22.55 -6.54
N SER A 407 -11.18 21.45 -7.01
CA SER A 407 -10.88 21.22 -8.43
C SER A 407 -12.03 20.56 -9.20
N LEU A 408 -13.16 20.27 -8.54
CA LEU A 408 -14.37 19.82 -9.23
C LEU A 408 -14.87 20.92 -10.18
N GLY A 409 -15.35 20.52 -11.34
CA GLY A 409 -15.83 21.46 -12.38
C GLY A 409 -14.75 21.98 -13.32
N ARG A 410 -13.47 21.78 -13.04
CA ARG A 410 -12.39 22.14 -13.98
C ARG A 410 -12.39 21.22 -15.18
N LEU A 411 -12.37 21.81 -16.37
CA LEU A 411 -12.29 21.07 -17.62
C LEU A 411 -10.84 20.77 -18.02
N TRP A 412 -9.90 21.61 -17.63
CA TRP A 412 -8.47 21.37 -17.75
C TRP A 412 -7.89 20.98 -16.40
N MET A 413 -7.15 19.85 -16.38
CA MET A 413 -6.53 19.34 -15.16
C MET A 413 -5.04 19.64 -15.17
N ASP A 414 -4.56 20.30 -14.14
CA ASP A 414 -3.17 20.63 -13.91
C ASP A 414 -2.76 20.39 -12.44
N ALA A 415 -1.50 20.65 -12.09
CA ALA A 415 -0.99 20.45 -10.73
C ALA A 415 -1.73 21.28 -9.66
N SER A 416 -2.47 22.33 -10.03
CA SER A 416 -3.29 23.09 -9.08
C SER A 416 -4.47 22.29 -8.53
N CYS A 417 -4.83 21.17 -9.20
CA CYS A 417 -5.84 20.22 -8.72
C CYS A 417 -5.35 19.38 -7.53
N LEU A 418 -4.05 19.37 -7.25
CA LEU A 418 -3.45 18.69 -6.09
C LEU A 418 -3.50 19.53 -4.80
N SER A 419 -4.25 20.61 -4.76
CA SER A 419 -4.26 21.58 -3.65
C SER A 419 -2.87 22.22 -3.44
N ASN A 420 -2.47 22.44 -2.17
CA ASN A 420 -1.20 23.07 -1.82
C ASN A 420 0.05 22.20 -2.08
N SER A 421 -0.12 20.99 -2.62
CA SER A 421 0.99 20.03 -2.83
C SER A 421 1.59 20.08 -4.25
N ARG A 422 1.63 21.24 -4.90
CA ARG A 422 2.30 21.43 -6.21
C ARG A 422 3.74 20.92 -6.21
N ALA A 423 4.43 21.01 -5.08
CA ALA A 423 5.79 20.52 -4.92
C ALA A 423 5.94 18.99 -5.11
N ILE A 424 4.87 18.19 -5.00
CA ILE A 424 4.91 16.76 -5.35
C ILE A 424 5.28 16.59 -6.83
N LYS A 425 4.80 17.47 -7.70
CA LYS A 425 5.13 17.45 -9.13
C LYS A 425 6.64 17.42 -9.36
N GLU A 426 7.44 18.07 -8.52
CA GLU A 426 8.91 18.13 -8.68
C GLU A 426 9.55 16.74 -8.48
N VAL A 427 9.03 15.95 -7.55
CA VAL A 427 9.54 14.61 -7.22
C VAL A 427 9.20 13.60 -8.33
N LEU A 428 8.01 13.69 -8.90
CA LEU A 428 7.48 12.72 -9.85
C LEU A 428 8.18 12.77 -11.20
N SER A 429 8.34 11.62 -11.83
CA SER A 429 8.74 11.51 -13.24
C SER A 429 7.54 11.69 -14.18
N ASN A 430 6.40 11.12 -13.82
CA ASN A 430 5.15 11.32 -14.55
C ASN A 430 4.02 11.66 -13.57
N LEU A 431 3.15 12.57 -13.98
CA LEU A 431 1.91 12.90 -13.28
C LEU A 431 0.77 12.88 -14.30
N ILE A 432 -0.12 11.90 -14.14
CA ILE A 432 -1.30 11.73 -14.99
C ILE A 432 -2.53 12.07 -14.15
N LEU A 433 -3.32 13.03 -14.63
CA LEU A 433 -4.56 13.45 -13.99
C LEU A 433 -5.74 13.05 -14.86
N PHE A 434 -6.87 12.64 -14.25
CA PHE A 434 -8.05 12.31 -15.02
C PHE A 434 -9.34 12.62 -14.29
N ARG A 435 -10.37 12.93 -15.08
CA ARG A 435 -11.69 13.34 -14.62
C ARG A 435 -12.83 12.71 -15.40
N LYS A 436 -14.02 12.78 -14.84
CA LYS A 436 -15.25 12.54 -15.60
C LYS A 436 -15.41 13.64 -16.66
N ILE A 437 -16.05 13.30 -17.75
CA ILE A 437 -16.48 14.28 -18.75
C ILE A 437 -17.93 14.68 -18.50
N TYR A 438 -18.30 15.86 -18.97
CA TYR A 438 -19.68 16.31 -19.01
C TYR A 438 -20.32 15.94 -20.35
N PRO A 439 -21.65 15.70 -20.43
CA PRO A 439 -22.31 15.33 -21.68
C PRO A 439 -22.07 16.35 -22.81
N ASP A 440 -22.08 17.64 -22.50
CA ASP A 440 -21.88 18.72 -23.48
C ASP A 440 -20.46 18.73 -24.08
N GLU A 441 -19.49 18.12 -23.43
CA GLU A 441 -18.12 17.99 -23.98
C GLU A 441 -18.04 17.03 -25.18
N LEU A 442 -19.04 16.17 -25.37
CA LEU A 442 -19.15 15.26 -26.52
C LEU A 442 -19.97 15.86 -27.67
N ILE A 443 -20.61 17.00 -27.45
CA ILE A 443 -21.42 17.68 -28.47
C ILE A 443 -20.50 18.57 -29.31
N SER A 444 -20.35 18.21 -30.60
CA SER A 444 -19.54 18.98 -31.53
C SER A 444 -20.05 20.42 -31.66
N GLY A 445 -19.13 21.38 -31.52
CA GLY A 445 -19.45 22.80 -31.59
C GLY A 445 -20.01 23.40 -30.29
N SER A 446 -20.15 22.64 -29.21
CA SER A 446 -20.47 23.21 -27.89
C SER A 446 -19.33 24.10 -27.38
N GLN A 447 -19.63 24.97 -26.41
CA GLN A 447 -18.61 25.86 -25.82
C GLN A 447 -17.48 25.12 -25.10
N ILE A 448 -17.71 23.86 -24.76
CA ILE A 448 -16.78 22.99 -24.01
C ILE A 448 -16.43 21.72 -24.79
N ASP A 449 -16.67 21.70 -26.11
CA ASP A 449 -16.37 20.58 -27.00
C ASP A 449 -14.91 20.11 -26.85
N LEU A 450 -14.73 18.81 -26.60
CA LEU A 450 -13.41 18.16 -26.48
C LEU A 450 -12.66 18.05 -27.80
N LYS A 451 -13.33 18.20 -28.93
CA LYS A 451 -12.77 18.05 -30.28
C LYS A 451 -11.92 16.75 -30.42
N PRO A 452 -12.54 15.58 -30.22
CA PRO A 452 -11.79 14.32 -30.26
C PRO A 452 -11.27 14.03 -31.68
N PHE A 453 -10.03 13.51 -31.76
CA PHE A 453 -9.38 13.18 -33.03
C PHE A 453 -8.45 11.97 -32.92
N ARG A 454 -8.16 11.34 -34.05
CA ARG A 454 -7.16 10.29 -34.21
C ARG A 454 -6.10 10.70 -35.22
N SER A 455 -4.86 10.33 -34.97
CA SER A 455 -3.79 10.52 -35.93
C SER A 455 -3.84 9.36 -36.96
N LYS A 456 -3.91 9.68 -38.21
CA LYS A 456 -3.91 8.71 -39.35
C LYS A 456 -2.77 9.07 -40.29
N LYS A 457 -2.01 8.07 -40.73
CA LYS A 457 -0.95 8.25 -41.71
C LYS A 457 -1.58 8.21 -43.11
N GLY A 458 -1.41 9.28 -43.87
CA GLY A 458 -1.86 9.36 -45.27
C GLY A 458 -0.98 8.56 -46.23
N GLU A 459 -1.43 8.42 -47.46
CA GLU A 459 -0.68 7.74 -48.53
C GLU A 459 0.64 8.45 -48.89
N ASP A 460 0.71 9.76 -48.59
CA ASP A 460 1.90 10.59 -48.74
C ASP A 460 2.92 10.43 -47.60
N GLY A 461 2.63 9.53 -46.65
CA GLY A 461 3.47 9.27 -45.49
C GLY A 461 3.34 10.31 -44.34
N LYS A 462 2.54 11.37 -44.53
CA LYS A 462 2.31 12.39 -43.51
C LYS A 462 1.21 11.98 -42.54
N TRP A 463 1.27 12.54 -41.34
CA TRP A 463 0.25 12.32 -40.31
C TRP A 463 -0.82 13.39 -40.41
N TYR A 464 -2.09 12.97 -40.46
CA TYR A 464 -3.29 13.82 -40.50
C TYR A 464 -4.14 13.55 -39.25
N GLU A 465 -4.88 14.57 -38.82
CA GLU A 465 -5.88 14.43 -37.78
C GLU A 465 -7.24 14.15 -38.41
N GLU A 466 -7.83 13.02 -38.02
CA GLU A 466 -9.18 12.64 -38.44
C GLU A 466 -10.12 12.82 -37.22
N GLN A 467 -11.22 13.52 -37.39
CA GLN A 467 -12.19 13.70 -36.33
C GLN A 467 -12.70 12.34 -35.84
N TYR A 468 -12.70 12.14 -34.54
CA TYR A 468 -13.29 10.96 -33.89
C TYR A 468 -14.64 11.33 -33.29
N LEU A 469 -15.68 10.55 -33.58
CA LEU A 469 -17.02 10.74 -33.00
C LEU A 469 -17.25 9.70 -31.90
N PRO A 470 -17.19 10.11 -30.61
CA PRO A 470 -17.45 9.21 -29.50
C PRO A 470 -18.92 8.76 -29.50
N ASN A 471 -19.17 7.49 -29.16
CA ASN A 471 -20.53 7.02 -28.95
C ASN A 471 -21.10 7.62 -27.65
N PRO A 472 -22.17 8.42 -27.69
CA PRO A 472 -22.72 9.12 -26.52
C PRO A 472 -23.31 8.19 -25.45
N GLN A 473 -23.57 6.91 -25.77
CA GLN A 473 -24.05 5.91 -24.83
C GLN A 473 -22.94 5.37 -23.92
N ASN A 474 -21.68 5.58 -24.27
CA ASN A 474 -20.54 5.14 -23.47
C ASN A 474 -20.17 6.18 -22.41
N VAL A 475 -19.60 5.69 -21.32
CA VAL A 475 -19.05 6.54 -20.27
C VAL A 475 -17.58 6.82 -20.57
N TYR A 476 -17.18 8.08 -20.55
CA TYR A 476 -15.81 8.48 -20.85
C TYR A 476 -15.12 9.20 -19.68
N ARG A 477 -13.79 9.23 -19.76
CA ARG A 477 -12.91 10.03 -18.92
C ARG A 477 -11.94 10.80 -19.82
N CYS A 478 -11.50 11.95 -19.34
CA CYS A 478 -10.46 12.74 -19.98
C CYS A 478 -9.19 12.65 -19.13
N LEU A 479 -8.08 12.23 -19.75
CA LEU A 479 -6.76 12.06 -19.12
C LEU A 479 -5.81 13.15 -19.60
N PHE A 480 -5.04 13.71 -18.66
CA PHE A 480 -4.04 14.75 -18.89
C PHE A 480 -2.69 14.23 -18.42
N VAL A 481 -1.67 14.39 -19.23
CA VAL A 481 -0.28 14.21 -18.82
C VAL A 481 0.20 15.56 -18.29
N GLU A 482 0.06 15.78 -17.00
CA GLU A 482 0.45 17.05 -16.36
C GLU A 482 1.96 17.22 -16.26
N LYS A 483 2.67 16.10 -16.18
CA LYS A 483 4.13 16.05 -16.23
C LYS A 483 4.60 14.75 -16.86
N SER A 484 5.59 14.85 -17.72
CA SER A 484 6.44 13.75 -18.11
C SER A 484 7.86 14.23 -18.28
N ARG A 485 8.84 13.55 -17.66
CA ARG A 485 10.27 13.92 -17.84
C ARG A 485 10.81 13.50 -19.19
N ARG A 486 10.15 12.57 -19.88
CA ARG A 486 10.64 11.97 -21.14
C ARG A 486 9.68 12.13 -22.31
N GLY A 487 8.42 12.45 -22.03
CA GLY A 487 7.38 12.68 -23.02
C GLY A 487 6.93 14.13 -23.08
N ILE A 488 5.91 14.37 -23.88
CA ILE A 488 5.30 15.70 -24.04
C ILE A 488 4.11 15.78 -23.08
N ASP A 489 4.07 16.82 -22.26
CA ASP A 489 2.93 17.06 -21.37
C ASP A 489 1.73 17.68 -22.12
N SER A 490 0.56 17.65 -21.45
CA SER A 490 -0.68 18.19 -22.01
C SER A 490 -0.67 19.72 -22.07
N GLY A 491 0.10 20.39 -21.19
CA GLY A 491 0.24 21.85 -21.20
C GLY A 491 0.92 22.35 -22.46
N ASP A 492 2.04 21.72 -22.82
CA ASP A 492 2.82 22.06 -24.02
C ASP A 492 2.10 21.65 -25.32
N SER A 493 1.49 20.46 -25.34
CA SER A 493 0.84 19.94 -26.55
C SER A 493 -0.59 20.46 -26.79
N GLY A 494 -1.27 20.95 -25.74
CA GLY A 494 -2.71 21.23 -25.77
C GLY A 494 -3.58 19.98 -25.94
N VAL A 495 -3.02 18.77 -25.75
CA VAL A 495 -3.67 17.50 -26.04
C VAL A 495 -3.88 16.69 -24.77
N ALA A 496 -5.07 16.13 -24.64
CA ALA A 496 -5.45 15.15 -23.63
C ALA A 496 -5.92 13.85 -24.31
N TYR A 497 -6.24 12.82 -23.52
CA TYR A 497 -6.66 11.51 -24.02
C TYR A 497 -8.09 11.24 -23.60
N LEU A 498 -8.93 10.86 -24.57
CA LEU A 498 -10.29 10.41 -24.31
C LEU A 498 -10.29 8.90 -24.16
N VAL A 499 -10.75 8.42 -23.02
CA VAL A 499 -10.82 7.00 -22.71
C VAL A 499 -12.24 6.59 -22.35
N ARG A 500 -12.72 5.48 -22.91
CA ARG A 500 -13.97 4.86 -22.49
C ARG A 500 -13.76 4.13 -21.19
N TYR A 501 -14.62 4.37 -20.22
CA TYR A 501 -14.64 3.71 -18.93
C TYR A 501 -15.77 2.69 -18.86
N ASP A 502 -15.43 1.48 -18.51
CA ASP A 502 -16.38 0.40 -18.29
C ASP A 502 -16.20 -0.14 -16.86
N GLY A 503 -16.96 0.45 -15.93
CA GLY A 503 -16.86 0.14 -14.51
C GLY A 503 -17.35 -1.26 -14.16
N ASP A 504 -18.31 -1.78 -14.91
CA ASP A 504 -18.88 -3.12 -14.70
C ASP A 504 -17.87 -4.22 -15.03
N TYR A 505 -16.95 -3.96 -15.94
CA TYR A 505 -15.92 -4.90 -16.38
C TYR A 505 -14.50 -4.48 -15.97
N CYS A 506 -14.37 -3.56 -15.02
CA CYS A 506 -13.09 -3.08 -14.51
C CYS A 506 -12.10 -2.70 -15.62
N SER A 507 -12.58 -2.04 -16.67
CA SER A 507 -11.80 -1.79 -17.90
C SER A 507 -11.84 -0.34 -18.32
N PHE A 508 -10.70 0.10 -18.89
CA PHE A 508 -10.58 1.32 -19.66
C PHE A 508 -10.15 0.97 -21.08
N TYR A 509 -10.57 1.79 -22.04
CA TYR A 509 -10.22 1.67 -23.45
C TYR A 509 -9.83 3.04 -23.97
N GLU A 510 -8.59 3.18 -24.37
CA GLU A 510 -8.13 4.41 -25.01
C GLU A 510 -8.77 4.54 -26.40
N THR A 511 -9.45 5.65 -26.68
CA THR A 511 -10.26 5.81 -27.89
C THR A 511 -9.69 6.81 -28.86
N SER A 512 -9.27 7.96 -28.37
CA SER A 512 -8.76 9.06 -29.20
C SER A 512 -7.96 10.06 -28.34
N LYS A 513 -7.28 10.97 -29.01
CA LYS A 513 -6.81 12.23 -28.44
C LYS A 513 -7.93 13.26 -28.45
N CYS A 514 -7.82 14.32 -27.64
CA CYS A 514 -8.78 15.42 -27.62
C CYS A 514 -8.10 16.73 -27.19
N ARG A 515 -8.81 17.86 -27.41
CA ARG A 515 -8.36 19.21 -27.03
C ARG A 515 -9.38 19.88 -26.09
N PRO A 516 -9.31 19.59 -24.78
CA PRO A 516 -10.21 20.21 -23.80
C PRO A 516 -10.01 21.74 -23.71
N THR A 517 -11.05 22.45 -23.35
CA THR A 517 -10.96 23.88 -23.06
C THR A 517 -10.41 24.13 -21.64
N HIS A 518 -9.78 25.29 -21.43
CA HIS A 518 -9.35 25.77 -20.10
C HIS A 518 -10.48 26.42 -19.28
N LYS A 519 -11.70 26.43 -19.79
CA LYS A 519 -12.86 26.97 -19.07
C LYS A 519 -13.16 26.12 -17.82
N THR A 520 -13.84 26.75 -16.86
CA THR A 520 -14.39 26.06 -15.68
C THR A 520 -15.91 26.02 -15.82
N VAL A 521 -16.53 24.88 -15.56
CA VAL A 521 -17.98 24.78 -15.45
C VAL A 521 -18.32 25.09 -14.00
N ASN A 522 -18.97 26.24 -13.76
CA ASN A 522 -19.49 26.55 -12.44
C ASN A 522 -20.57 25.52 -12.11
N GLY A 523 -20.38 24.81 -11.00
CA GLY A 523 -21.33 23.82 -10.53
C GLY A 523 -22.69 24.50 -10.27
N SER A 524 -23.74 23.95 -10.87
CA SER A 524 -25.13 24.18 -10.46
C SER A 524 -25.40 23.41 -9.18
#